data_4068b5e35cdba7247555c7f5b6853143
#
_entry.id   4068b5e35cdba7247555c7f5b6853143
#
_cell.length_a   1.000
_cell.length_b   1.000
_cell.length_c   1.000
_cell.angle_alpha   90.00
_cell.angle_beta   90.00
_cell.angle_gamma   90.00
#
_symmetry.space_group_name_H-M   'P 1'
#
loop_
_entity.id
_entity.type
_entity.pdbx_description
1 polymer ?
#
loop_
_entity_poly.entity_id
_entity_poly.type
_entity_poly.pdbx_seq_one_letter_code
_entity_poly.pdbx_strand_id
1 'polypeptide(L)'
;MDKKQLRNTLMLMACAFIWGTAFVAQSVGSDYMGPYTFLASRSWLACAFLLGLMAVLRKMGKTNPAAEPGFWQNKKVLLRGGIFCGVALFAASAAQQMGIGTTSTAKAGFMTALYVVLVPVAGVFLGSRPGVKLWCCVAASVVGLYLLCLAGRDTLSLTGGEWQLLVCAILFTAQIMLVNHFSPLLDGIQLSFVQFFVVSVLSTIFAFVFEAPSPDQFRAAAVSIAYCGIMSSGVAYTLQIVGQKELDPTIASLAMCLESVFSALAGWLILGETLSATELCGCVLMFGAIVASQLPEKKRG
;
A
#
# COMPACT_ATOMS: atom_id res chain seq x y z
N MET A 1 -0.43 15.71 21.01
CA MET A 1 -0.06 14.90 19.85
C MET A 1 1.44 15.08 19.59
N ASP A 2 2.19 14.00 19.52
CA ASP A 2 3.63 14.07 19.22
C ASP A 2 3.80 14.53 17.75
N LYS A 3 4.63 15.57 17.54
CA LYS A 3 4.91 16.12 16.19
C LYS A 3 5.42 15.05 15.23
N LYS A 4 6.16 14.05 15.75
CA LYS A 4 6.71 12.94 14.97
C LYS A 4 5.62 11.98 14.49
N GLN A 5 4.70 11.61 15.40
CA GLN A 5 3.55 10.78 15.07
C GLN A 5 2.67 11.45 14.01
N LEU A 6 2.38 12.75 14.17
CA LEU A 6 1.60 13.50 13.18
C LEU A 6 2.27 13.49 11.80
N ARG A 7 3.57 13.79 11.74
CA ARG A 7 4.32 13.78 10.48
C ARG A 7 4.26 12.41 9.80
N ASN A 8 4.48 11.34 10.55
CA ASN A 8 4.47 9.98 10.02
C ASN A 8 3.08 9.58 9.52
N THR A 9 2.02 9.94 10.25
CA THR A 9 0.64 9.72 9.81
C THR A 9 0.31 10.51 8.53
N LEU A 10 0.75 11.76 8.43
CA LEU A 10 0.57 12.56 7.20
C LEU A 10 1.30 11.96 6.00
N MET A 11 2.48 11.35 6.20
CA MET A 11 3.18 10.61 5.15
C MET A 11 2.36 9.40 4.68
N LEU A 12 1.75 8.65 5.61
CA LEU A 12 0.89 7.51 5.28
C LEU A 12 -0.42 7.93 4.62
N MET A 13 -1.00 9.07 4.99
CA MET A 13 -2.15 9.63 4.30
C MET A 13 -1.82 10.07 2.86
N ALA A 14 -0.64 10.66 2.65
CA ALA A 14 -0.15 10.98 1.30
C ALA A 14 0.08 9.69 0.48
N CYS A 15 0.61 8.64 1.11
CA CYS A 15 0.72 7.32 0.52
C CYS A 15 -0.66 6.77 0.10
N ALA A 16 -1.64 6.82 1.00
CA ALA A 16 -3.01 6.39 0.74
C ALA A 16 -3.69 7.19 -0.40
N PHE A 17 -3.43 8.49 -0.49
CA PHE A 17 -3.90 9.33 -1.60
C PHE A 17 -3.34 8.86 -2.95
N ILE A 18 -2.02 8.61 -3.01
CA ILE A 18 -1.38 8.14 -4.25
C ILE A 18 -1.90 6.74 -4.61
N TRP A 19 -2.07 5.84 -3.65
CA TRP A 19 -2.60 4.50 -3.92
C TRP A 19 -4.07 4.52 -4.32
N GLY A 20 -4.90 5.37 -3.70
CA GLY A 20 -6.29 5.54 -4.08
C GLY A 20 -6.43 5.92 -5.56
N THR A 21 -5.66 6.91 -6.01
CA THR A 21 -5.63 7.29 -7.44
C THR A 21 -4.98 6.23 -8.33
N ALA A 22 -4.04 5.43 -7.80
CA ALA A 22 -3.40 4.36 -8.55
C ALA A 22 -4.32 3.17 -8.86
N PHE A 23 -5.40 2.96 -8.10
CA PHE A 23 -6.39 1.93 -8.43
C PHE A 23 -6.97 2.13 -9.83
N VAL A 24 -7.30 3.38 -10.20
CA VAL A 24 -7.76 3.72 -11.55
C VAL A 24 -6.70 3.37 -12.60
N ALA A 25 -5.45 3.76 -12.37
CA ALA A 25 -4.36 3.45 -13.29
C ALA A 25 -4.08 1.94 -13.40
N GLN A 26 -4.21 1.19 -12.30
CA GLN A 26 -4.07 -0.28 -12.29
C GLN A 26 -5.20 -0.96 -13.06
N SER A 27 -6.44 -0.50 -12.90
CA SER A 27 -7.60 -1.00 -13.65
C SER A 27 -7.39 -0.80 -15.14
N VAL A 28 -7.09 0.43 -15.58
CA VAL A 28 -6.78 0.73 -16.99
C VAL A 28 -5.61 -0.09 -17.52
N GLY A 29 -4.56 -0.29 -16.71
CA GLY A 29 -3.42 -1.13 -17.09
C GLY A 29 -3.79 -2.60 -17.31
N SER A 30 -4.75 -3.12 -16.55
CA SER A 30 -5.24 -4.50 -16.67
C SER A 30 -5.98 -4.79 -18.00
N ASP A 31 -6.51 -3.74 -18.66
CA ASP A 31 -7.17 -3.90 -19.94
C ASP A 31 -6.17 -4.21 -21.09
N TYR A 32 -4.90 -3.88 -20.89
CA TYR A 32 -3.89 -3.98 -21.95
C TYR A 32 -2.88 -5.11 -21.72
N MET A 33 -2.62 -5.51 -20.49
CA MET A 33 -1.60 -6.51 -20.18
C MET A 33 -1.92 -7.35 -18.96
N GLY A 34 -1.30 -8.52 -18.88
CA GLY A 34 -1.45 -9.43 -17.77
C GLY A 34 -0.89 -8.88 -16.45
N PRO A 35 -1.36 -9.41 -15.30
CA PRO A 35 -1.03 -8.92 -13.98
C PRO A 35 0.48 -8.96 -13.66
N TYR A 36 1.18 -9.99 -14.07
CA TYR A 36 2.62 -10.11 -13.82
C TYR A 36 3.45 -9.18 -14.70
N THR A 37 3.07 -9.02 -15.98
CA THR A 37 3.73 -8.08 -16.91
C THR A 37 3.57 -6.65 -16.45
N PHE A 38 2.37 -6.27 -15.99
CA PHE A 38 2.13 -4.94 -15.43
C PHE A 38 2.94 -4.71 -14.15
N LEU A 39 2.93 -5.70 -13.24
CA LEU A 39 3.68 -5.63 -11.98
C LEU A 39 5.19 -5.55 -12.21
N ALA A 40 5.74 -6.32 -13.17
CA ALA A 40 7.14 -6.26 -13.55
C ALA A 40 7.52 -4.87 -14.07
N SER A 41 6.73 -4.35 -15.01
CA SER A 41 7.00 -3.06 -15.67
C SER A 41 7.04 -1.91 -14.67
N ARG A 42 6.01 -1.78 -13.83
CA ARG A 42 5.95 -0.71 -12.82
C ARG A 42 7.05 -0.84 -11.77
N SER A 43 7.44 -2.08 -11.42
CA SER A 43 8.46 -2.33 -10.40
C SER A 43 9.87 -2.04 -10.90
N TRP A 44 10.20 -2.38 -12.15
CA TRP A 44 11.47 -1.98 -12.76
C TRP A 44 11.59 -0.47 -12.88
N LEU A 45 10.50 0.21 -13.24
CA LEU A 45 10.48 1.68 -13.29
C LEU A 45 10.67 2.30 -11.90
N ALA A 46 10.07 1.70 -10.86
CA ALA A 46 10.30 2.09 -9.48
C ALA A 46 11.77 1.93 -9.07
N CYS A 47 12.41 0.82 -9.44
CA CYS A 47 13.83 0.59 -9.19
C CYS A 47 14.69 1.68 -9.86
N ALA A 48 14.43 2.00 -11.12
CA ALA A 48 15.15 3.04 -11.84
C ALA A 48 14.95 4.42 -11.18
N PHE A 49 13.73 4.77 -10.80
CA PHE A 49 13.42 6.00 -10.07
C PHE A 49 14.15 6.08 -8.73
N LEU A 50 14.11 5.02 -7.92
CA LEU A 50 14.74 4.98 -6.59
C LEU A 50 16.27 5.05 -6.69
N LEU A 51 16.89 4.42 -7.69
CA LEU A 51 18.33 4.56 -7.96
C LEU A 51 18.68 6.01 -8.30
N GLY A 52 17.89 6.63 -9.17
CA GLY A 52 18.06 8.05 -9.51
C GLY A 52 17.92 8.96 -8.28
N LEU A 53 16.89 8.72 -7.45
CA LEU A 53 16.66 9.46 -6.21
C LEU A 53 17.84 9.31 -5.23
N MET A 54 18.33 8.08 -5.02
CA MET A 54 19.49 7.84 -4.16
C MET A 54 20.75 8.54 -4.69
N ALA A 55 20.98 8.56 -6.00
CA ALA A 55 22.12 9.24 -6.61
C ALA A 55 22.04 10.76 -6.42
N VAL A 56 20.84 11.36 -6.58
CA VAL A 56 20.60 12.79 -6.36
C VAL A 56 20.82 13.16 -4.90
N LEU A 57 20.21 12.43 -3.96
CA LEU A 57 20.35 12.69 -2.52
C LEU A 57 21.82 12.58 -2.07
N ARG A 58 22.57 11.62 -2.62
CA ARG A 58 24.00 11.49 -2.35
C ARG A 58 24.79 12.72 -2.84
N LYS A 59 24.51 13.20 -4.05
CA LYS A 59 25.16 14.41 -4.59
C LYS A 59 24.85 15.66 -3.76
N MET A 60 23.64 15.72 -3.17
CA MET A 60 23.22 16.83 -2.31
C MET A 60 23.76 16.72 -0.87
N GLY A 61 24.55 15.71 -0.52
CA GLY A 61 25.02 15.47 0.85
C GLY A 61 23.91 15.12 1.86
N LYS A 62 22.72 14.78 1.38
CA LYS A 62 21.55 14.43 2.22
C LYS A 62 21.43 12.92 2.45
N THR A 63 22.54 12.22 2.49
CA THR A 63 22.56 10.81 2.90
C THR A 63 22.54 10.71 4.43
N ASN A 64 21.92 9.66 4.95
CA ASN A 64 21.86 9.43 6.40
C ASN A 64 23.28 9.38 6.97
N PRO A 65 23.66 10.27 7.93
CA PRO A 65 25.01 10.29 8.54
C PRO A 65 25.39 8.99 9.25
N ALA A 66 24.42 8.17 9.65
CA ALA A 66 24.61 6.85 10.25
C ALA A 66 24.89 5.76 9.21
N ALA A 67 24.89 6.08 7.92
CA ALA A 67 25.28 5.14 6.89
C ALA A 67 26.79 4.86 6.99
N GLU A 68 27.16 3.58 7.08
CA GLU A 68 28.54 3.14 6.98
C GLU A 68 29.21 3.74 5.72
N PRO A 69 30.55 3.92 5.69
CA PRO A 69 31.25 4.40 4.51
C PRO A 69 31.03 3.41 3.35
N GLY A 70 30.00 3.66 2.59
CA GLY A 70 29.53 2.84 1.48
C GLY A 70 28.14 3.28 1.01
N PHE A 71 27.73 2.81 -0.18
CA PHE A 71 26.42 3.15 -0.77
C PHE A 71 25.27 2.47 -0.01
N TRP A 72 25.51 1.32 0.59
CA TRP A 72 24.51 0.47 1.25
C TRP A 72 24.79 0.34 2.74
N GLN A 73 23.82 0.74 3.54
CA GLN A 73 23.85 0.59 5.00
C GLN A 73 23.47 -0.84 5.39
N ASN A 74 24.23 -1.43 6.32
CA ASN A 74 23.93 -2.74 6.93
C ASN A 74 23.49 -3.82 5.93
N LYS A 75 24.34 -4.13 4.96
CA LYS A 75 24.02 -4.97 3.78
C LYS A 75 23.30 -6.28 4.10
N LYS A 76 23.69 -6.99 5.17
CA LYS A 76 23.07 -8.27 5.53
C LYS A 76 21.62 -8.10 5.98
N VAL A 77 21.35 -7.12 6.83
CA VAL A 77 20.00 -6.83 7.33
C VAL A 77 19.14 -6.23 6.22
N LEU A 78 19.72 -5.35 5.38
CA LEU A 78 19.04 -4.77 4.23
C LEU A 78 18.63 -5.83 3.21
N LEU A 79 19.53 -6.75 2.87
CA LEU A 79 19.21 -7.83 1.93
C LEU A 79 18.13 -8.75 2.51
N ARG A 80 18.27 -9.15 3.78
CA ARG A 80 17.27 -9.99 4.45
C ARG A 80 15.90 -9.30 4.53
N GLY A 81 15.86 -8.05 5.02
CA GLY A 81 14.62 -7.29 5.11
C GLY A 81 13.98 -7.04 3.75
N GLY A 82 14.80 -6.65 2.76
CA GLY A 82 14.34 -6.42 1.39
C GLY A 82 13.79 -7.67 0.71
N ILE A 83 14.40 -8.84 0.92
CA ILE A 83 13.89 -10.12 0.39
C ILE A 83 12.55 -10.46 1.04
N PHE A 84 12.44 -10.45 2.38
CA PHE A 84 11.18 -10.78 3.05
C PHE A 84 10.06 -9.79 2.70
N CYS A 85 10.33 -8.49 2.76
CA CYS A 85 9.36 -7.47 2.36
C CYS A 85 9.01 -7.59 0.86
N GLY A 86 9.99 -7.86 0.01
CA GLY A 86 9.80 -7.98 -1.44
C GLY A 86 9.00 -9.20 -1.85
N VAL A 87 9.24 -10.36 -1.24
CA VAL A 87 8.45 -11.59 -1.50
C VAL A 87 7.01 -11.40 -1.05
N ALA A 88 6.79 -10.85 0.16
CA ALA A 88 5.45 -10.56 0.65
C ALA A 88 4.73 -9.54 -0.23
N LEU A 89 5.44 -8.48 -0.65
CA LEU A 89 4.89 -7.46 -1.55
C LEU A 89 4.58 -8.01 -2.93
N PHE A 90 5.45 -8.86 -3.51
CA PHE A 90 5.18 -9.53 -4.78
C PHE A 90 3.90 -10.35 -4.71
N ALA A 91 3.78 -11.23 -3.72
CA ALA A 91 2.62 -12.10 -3.56
C ALA A 91 1.32 -11.28 -3.35
N ALA A 92 1.37 -10.25 -2.49
CA ALA A 92 0.24 -9.36 -2.24
C ALA A 92 -0.18 -8.59 -3.51
N SER A 93 0.79 -7.98 -4.20
CA SER A 93 0.52 -7.17 -5.40
C SER A 93 0.07 -8.01 -6.59
N ALA A 94 0.59 -9.23 -6.74
CA ALA A 94 0.14 -10.17 -7.77
C ALA A 94 -1.32 -10.59 -7.52
N ALA A 95 -1.65 -11.00 -6.29
CA ALA A 95 -3.02 -11.33 -5.91
C ALA A 95 -3.97 -10.13 -6.09
N GLN A 96 -3.54 -8.92 -5.73
CA GLN A 96 -4.31 -7.69 -5.93
C GLN A 96 -4.58 -7.43 -7.40
N GLN A 97 -3.55 -7.48 -8.25
CA GLN A 97 -3.67 -7.16 -9.68
C GLN A 97 -4.55 -8.17 -10.41
N MET A 98 -4.47 -9.47 -10.04
CA MET A 98 -5.39 -10.49 -10.54
C MET A 98 -6.83 -10.24 -10.12
N GLY A 99 -7.05 -9.86 -8.86
CA GLY A 99 -8.38 -9.56 -8.33
C GLY A 99 -9.00 -8.32 -8.95
N ILE A 100 -8.23 -7.24 -9.16
CA ILE A 100 -8.69 -6.00 -9.83
C ILE A 100 -9.19 -6.28 -11.25
N GLY A 101 -8.53 -7.18 -11.98
CA GLY A 101 -8.93 -7.53 -13.35
C GLY A 101 -10.24 -8.32 -13.45
N THR A 102 -10.77 -8.84 -12.35
CA THR A 102 -11.95 -9.73 -12.36
C THR A 102 -13.09 -9.30 -11.45
N THR A 103 -12.94 -8.19 -10.72
CA THR A 103 -14.00 -7.65 -9.84
C THR A 103 -14.10 -6.13 -9.94
N SER A 104 -15.16 -5.53 -9.39
CA SER A 104 -15.31 -4.07 -9.40
C SER A 104 -14.24 -3.39 -8.54
N THR A 105 -13.81 -2.18 -8.94
CA THR A 105 -12.82 -1.37 -8.24
C THR A 105 -13.22 -1.11 -6.77
N ALA A 106 -14.51 -0.90 -6.50
CA ALA A 106 -15.03 -0.69 -5.16
C ALA A 106 -14.87 -1.95 -4.28
N LYS A 107 -15.21 -3.14 -4.81
CA LYS A 107 -14.99 -4.40 -4.08
C LYS A 107 -13.51 -4.69 -3.88
N ALA A 108 -12.67 -4.42 -4.90
CA ALA A 108 -11.24 -4.58 -4.79
C ALA A 108 -10.65 -3.70 -3.68
N GLY A 109 -11.04 -2.43 -3.62
CA GLY A 109 -10.66 -1.52 -2.55
C GLY A 109 -11.12 -1.98 -1.18
N PHE A 110 -12.39 -2.41 -1.03
CA PHE A 110 -12.91 -2.94 0.22
C PHE A 110 -12.11 -4.15 0.72
N MET A 111 -11.95 -5.15 -0.13
CA MET A 111 -11.35 -6.41 0.28
C MET A 111 -9.85 -6.26 0.55
N THR A 112 -9.14 -5.45 -0.23
CA THR A 112 -7.75 -5.12 0.05
C THR A 112 -7.60 -4.41 1.40
N ALA A 113 -8.44 -3.40 1.68
CA ALA A 113 -8.37 -2.60 2.89
C ALA A 113 -8.77 -3.38 4.17
N LEU A 114 -9.25 -4.62 4.08
CA LEU A 114 -9.47 -5.49 5.24
C LEU A 114 -8.20 -5.75 6.05
N TYR A 115 -7.00 -5.45 5.51
CA TYR A 115 -5.79 -5.46 6.33
C TYR A 115 -5.88 -4.53 7.56
N VAL A 116 -6.78 -3.54 7.55
CA VAL A 116 -7.03 -2.67 8.72
C VAL A 116 -7.48 -3.44 9.96
N VAL A 117 -8.15 -4.57 9.77
CA VAL A 117 -8.52 -5.50 10.86
C VAL A 117 -7.42 -6.53 11.09
N LEU A 118 -6.84 -7.05 10.02
CA LEU A 118 -5.87 -8.15 10.10
C LEU A 118 -4.55 -7.70 10.75
N VAL A 119 -4.11 -6.45 10.54
CA VAL A 119 -2.88 -5.90 11.13
C VAL A 119 -2.95 -5.87 12.66
N PRO A 120 -3.95 -5.25 13.33
CA PRO A 120 -4.02 -5.29 14.78
C PRO A 120 -4.21 -6.71 15.32
N VAL A 121 -4.95 -7.59 14.63
CA VAL A 121 -5.09 -9.00 15.00
C VAL A 121 -3.73 -9.70 14.96
N ALA A 122 -2.97 -9.56 13.86
CA ALA A 122 -1.61 -10.09 13.76
C ALA A 122 -0.68 -9.50 14.84
N GLY A 123 -0.83 -8.20 15.13
CA GLY A 123 -0.11 -7.51 16.20
C GLY A 123 -0.33 -8.15 17.56
N VAL A 124 -1.55 -8.54 17.88
CA VAL A 124 -1.86 -9.23 19.16
C VAL A 124 -1.10 -10.55 19.26
N PHE A 125 -1.06 -11.36 18.20
CA PHE A 125 -0.28 -12.60 18.18
C PHE A 125 1.24 -12.37 18.31
N LEU A 126 1.72 -11.20 17.93
CA LEU A 126 3.12 -10.78 18.07
C LEU A 126 3.41 -10.02 19.37
N GLY A 127 2.46 -10.00 20.32
CA GLY A 127 2.62 -9.41 21.63
C GLY A 127 2.21 -7.94 21.75
N SER A 128 1.68 -7.31 20.70
CA SER A 128 1.08 -5.98 20.78
C SER A 128 -0.24 -6.03 21.56
N ARG A 129 -0.56 -4.95 22.27
CA ARG A 129 -1.83 -4.82 23.02
C ARG A 129 -2.54 -3.52 22.64
N PRO A 130 -3.19 -3.48 21.45
CA PRO A 130 -3.96 -2.30 21.05
C PRO A 130 -5.03 -1.98 22.10
N GLY A 131 -5.12 -0.72 22.51
CA GLY A 131 -6.14 -0.27 23.46
C GLY A 131 -7.56 -0.36 22.88
N VAL A 132 -8.56 -0.35 23.75
CA VAL A 132 -9.99 -0.39 23.36
C VAL A 132 -10.31 0.71 22.35
N LYS A 133 -9.74 1.89 22.51
CA LYS A 133 -9.91 3.02 21.58
C LYS A 133 -9.48 2.66 20.16
N LEU A 134 -8.33 2.01 19.98
CA LEU A 134 -7.87 1.59 18.65
C LEU A 134 -8.81 0.56 18.03
N TRP A 135 -9.32 -0.39 18.81
CA TRP A 135 -10.33 -1.34 18.32
C TRP A 135 -11.64 -0.65 17.92
N CYS A 136 -12.10 0.37 18.67
CA CYS A 136 -13.25 1.19 18.27
C CYS A 136 -12.98 1.92 16.95
N CYS A 137 -11.77 2.47 16.75
CA CYS A 137 -11.40 3.12 15.49
C CYS A 137 -11.34 2.12 14.32
N VAL A 138 -10.82 0.91 14.54
CA VAL A 138 -10.83 -0.16 13.54
C VAL A 138 -12.25 -0.54 13.17
N ALA A 139 -13.13 -0.77 14.15
CA ALA A 139 -14.54 -1.09 13.90
C ALA A 139 -15.25 0.04 13.13
N ALA A 140 -15.04 1.30 13.50
CA ALA A 140 -15.60 2.45 12.80
C ALA A 140 -15.08 2.51 11.34
N SER A 141 -13.78 2.25 11.11
CA SER A 141 -13.21 2.20 9.76
C SER A 141 -13.80 1.08 8.90
N VAL A 142 -14.06 -0.10 9.48
CA VAL A 142 -14.69 -1.22 8.77
C VAL A 142 -16.13 -0.89 8.38
N VAL A 143 -16.90 -0.27 9.30
CA VAL A 143 -18.27 0.20 8.98
C VAL A 143 -18.23 1.26 7.89
N GLY A 144 -17.32 2.24 8.00
CA GLY A 144 -17.12 3.28 6.97
C GLY A 144 -16.74 2.70 5.61
N LEU A 145 -15.85 1.73 5.60
CA LEU A 145 -15.41 1.02 4.39
C LEU A 145 -16.56 0.23 3.75
N TYR A 146 -17.39 -0.43 4.57
CA TYR A 146 -18.60 -1.11 4.09
C TYR A 146 -19.59 -0.13 3.45
N LEU A 147 -19.87 1.00 4.12
CA LEU A 147 -20.76 2.05 3.60
C LEU A 147 -20.23 2.65 2.29
N LEU A 148 -18.92 2.83 2.19
CA LEU A 148 -18.28 3.42 1.00
C LEU A 148 -18.29 2.46 -0.19
N CYS A 149 -18.00 1.19 0.02
CA CYS A 149 -17.69 0.28 -1.08
C CYS A 149 -18.81 -0.71 -1.43
N LEU A 150 -19.69 -1.04 -0.49
CA LEU A 150 -20.65 -2.12 -0.63
C LEU A 150 -22.12 -1.74 -0.38
N ALA A 151 -22.38 -0.68 0.37
CA ALA A 151 -23.76 -0.32 0.69
C ALA A 151 -24.54 0.06 -0.59
N GLY A 152 -25.65 -0.64 -0.83
CA GLY A 152 -26.49 -0.43 -2.02
C GLY A 152 -25.97 -1.06 -3.31
N ARG A 153 -24.90 -1.84 -3.25
CA ARG A 153 -24.36 -2.61 -4.36
C ARG A 153 -24.53 -4.12 -4.12
N ASP A 154 -24.34 -4.91 -5.18
CA ASP A 154 -24.60 -6.36 -5.19
C ASP A 154 -24.04 -7.11 -3.96
N THR A 155 -24.72 -8.24 -3.67
CA THR A 155 -24.32 -9.18 -2.62
C THR A 155 -22.83 -9.56 -2.68
N LEU A 156 -22.20 -9.73 -1.52
CA LEU A 156 -20.87 -10.35 -1.37
C LEU A 156 -20.95 -11.81 -1.85
N SER A 157 -20.89 -12.01 -3.15
CA SER A 157 -20.63 -13.34 -3.72
C SER A 157 -19.13 -13.51 -3.79
N LEU A 158 -18.57 -14.50 -3.11
CA LEU A 158 -17.17 -14.84 -3.18
C LEU A 158 -16.87 -15.55 -4.49
N THR A 159 -16.63 -14.80 -5.53
CA THR A 159 -16.12 -15.29 -6.82
C THR A 159 -14.59 -15.45 -6.76
N GLY A 160 -13.98 -15.94 -7.84
CA GLY A 160 -12.53 -16.14 -7.87
C GLY A 160 -11.71 -14.88 -7.58
N GLY A 161 -12.17 -13.71 -8.05
CA GLY A 161 -11.49 -12.42 -7.83
C GLY A 161 -11.53 -11.97 -6.37
N GLU A 162 -12.66 -12.13 -5.70
CA GLU A 162 -12.78 -11.77 -4.30
C GLU A 162 -11.92 -12.66 -3.40
N TRP A 163 -11.78 -13.95 -3.69
CA TRP A 163 -10.84 -14.82 -2.97
C TRP A 163 -9.40 -14.37 -3.12
N GLN A 164 -8.98 -13.96 -4.33
CA GLN A 164 -7.64 -13.42 -4.55
C GLN A 164 -7.40 -12.15 -3.72
N LEU A 165 -8.40 -11.28 -3.59
CA LEU A 165 -8.29 -10.06 -2.80
C LEU A 165 -8.28 -10.31 -1.28
N LEU A 166 -8.98 -11.34 -0.78
CA LEU A 166 -8.84 -11.77 0.61
C LEU A 166 -7.43 -12.27 0.91
N VAL A 167 -6.87 -13.12 0.04
CA VAL A 167 -5.48 -13.55 0.13
C VAL A 167 -4.54 -12.36 0.07
N CYS A 168 -4.80 -11.39 -0.82
CA CYS A 168 -4.05 -10.14 -0.92
C CYS A 168 -4.06 -9.38 0.42
N ALA A 169 -5.20 -9.23 1.09
CA ALA A 169 -5.28 -8.54 2.39
C ALA A 169 -4.42 -9.22 3.48
N ILE A 170 -4.40 -10.56 3.51
CA ILE A 170 -3.53 -11.33 4.42
C ILE A 170 -2.05 -11.08 4.09
N LEU A 171 -1.69 -11.10 2.81
CA LEU A 171 -0.32 -10.90 2.36
C LEU A 171 0.16 -9.46 2.57
N PHE A 172 -0.70 -8.46 2.36
CA PHE A 172 -0.38 -7.07 2.74
C PHE A 172 -0.24 -6.91 4.24
N THR A 173 -1.04 -7.61 5.05
CA THR A 173 -0.84 -7.63 6.51
C THR A 173 0.57 -8.12 6.85
N ALA A 174 1.01 -9.22 6.26
CA ALA A 174 2.37 -9.72 6.46
C ALA A 174 3.42 -8.68 6.00
N GLN A 175 3.24 -8.06 4.83
CA GLN A 175 4.16 -7.02 4.33
C GLN A 175 4.22 -5.81 5.26
N ILE A 176 3.07 -5.31 5.75
CA ILE A 176 3.00 -4.19 6.69
C ILE A 176 3.74 -4.52 7.99
N MET A 177 3.56 -5.73 8.52
CA MET A 177 4.25 -6.17 9.74
C MET A 177 5.76 -6.34 9.53
N LEU A 178 6.19 -6.86 8.37
CA LEU A 178 7.61 -6.95 8.00
C LEU A 178 8.24 -5.55 7.86
N VAL A 179 7.57 -4.63 7.18
CA VAL A 179 8.02 -3.23 7.08
C VAL A 179 8.13 -2.60 8.46
N ASN A 180 7.14 -2.82 9.33
CA ASN A 180 7.19 -2.32 10.71
C ASN A 180 8.41 -2.85 11.49
N HIS A 181 8.78 -4.11 11.26
CA HIS A 181 9.95 -4.73 11.89
C HIS A 181 11.28 -4.19 11.35
N PHE A 182 11.41 -4.05 10.02
CA PHE A 182 12.69 -3.71 9.38
C PHE A 182 12.92 -2.21 9.22
N SER A 183 11.88 -1.38 9.08
CA SER A 183 12.02 0.06 8.81
C SER A 183 12.78 0.83 9.91
N PRO A 184 12.70 0.49 11.22
CA PRO A 184 13.52 1.16 12.23
C PRO A 184 15.02 0.87 12.09
N LEU A 185 15.39 -0.26 11.51
CA LEU A 185 16.76 -0.76 11.42
C LEU A 185 17.50 -0.29 10.16
N LEU A 186 16.77 0.27 9.17
CA LEU A 186 17.28 0.48 7.82
C LEU A 186 16.94 1.88 7.29
N ASP A 187 17.65 2.29 6.26
CA ASP A 187 17.24 3.43 5.43
C ASP A 187 16.03 3.05 4.58
N GLY A 188 14.97 3.87 4.66
CA GLY A 188 13.69 3.56 4.02
C GLY A 188 13.75 3.51 2.49
N ILE A 189 14.60 4.35 1.86
CA ILE A 189 14.74 4.37 0.40
C ILE A 189 15.51 3.13 -0.08
N GLN A 190 16.55 2.72 0.67
CA GLN A 190 17.31 1.52 0.36
C GLN A 190 16.45 0.26 0.53
N LEU A 191 15.66 0.19 1.60
CA LEU A 191 14.73 -0.92 1.82
C LEU A 191 13.67 -0.97 0.70
N SER A 192 13.11 0.17 0.32
CA SER A 192 12.16 0.29 -0.80
C SER A 192 12.78 -0.21 -2.12
N PHE A 193 14.02 0.19 -2.42
CA PHE A 193 14.71 -0.28 -3.61
C PHE A 193 14.88 -1.81 -3.62
N VAL A 194 15.40 -2.39 -2.54
CA VAL A 194 15.67 -3.85 -2.50
C VAL A 194 14.35 -4.64 -2.57
N GLN A 195 13.28 -4.21 -1.88
CA GLN A 195 11.99 -4.90 -1.98
C GLN A 195 11.43 -4.82 -3.41
N PHE A 196 11.50 -3.66 -4.10
CA PHE A 196 11.03 -3.55 -5.47
C PHE A 196 11.92 -4.30 -6.48
N PHE A 197 13.21 -4.40 -6.22
CA PHE A 197 14.09 -5.24 -7.03
C PHE A 197 13.67 -6.73 -6.96
N VAL A 198 13.35 -7.22 -5.77
CA VAL A 198 12.82 -8.58 -5.59
C VAL A 198 11.47 -8.74 -6.30
N VAL A 199 10.56 -7.78 -6.15
CA VAL A 199 9.27 -7.79 -6.87
C VAL A 199 9.50 -7.81 -8.38
N SER A 200 10.41 -6.99 -8.90
CA SER A 200 10.73 -6.92 -10.34
C SER A 200 11.21 -8.26 -10.88
N VAL A 201 12.15 -8.89 -10.18
CA VAL A 201 12.69 -10.18 -10.61
C VAL A 201 11.62 -11.26 -10.60
N LEU A 202 10.89 -11.39 -9.50
CA LEU A 202 9.85 -12.43 -9.37
C LEU A 202 8.73 -12.21 -10.40
N SER A 203 8.22 -10.99 -10.53
CA SER A 203 7.14 -10.71 -11.50
C SER A 203 7.60 -10.88 -12.95
N THR A 204 8.87 -10.61 -13.26
CA THR A 204 9.43 -10.87 -14.59
C THR A 204 9.46 -12.38 -14.89
N ILE A 205 9.91 -13.19 -13.93
CA ILE A 205 9.92 -14.66 -14.08
C ILE A 205 8.48 -15.15 -14.33
N PHE A 206 7.51 -14.72 -13.51
CA PHE A 206 6.12 -15.13 -13.64
C PHE A 206 5.48 -14.61 -14.94
N ALA A 207 5.82 -13.40 -15.39
CA ALA A 207 5.34 -12.84 -16.65
C ALA A 207 5.77 -13.71 -17.84
N PHE A 208 7.03 -14.13 -17.92
CA PHE A 208 7.50 -15.00 -18.99
C PHE A 208 7.00 -16.44 -18.90
N VAL A 209 6.63 -16.92 -17.70
CA VAL A 209 6.09 -18.29 -17.52
C VAL A 209 4.60 -18.36 -17.85
N PHE A 210 3.82 -17.34 -17.47
CA PHE A 210 2.35 -17.39 -17.52
C PHE A 210 1.73 -16.43 -18.55
N GLU A 211 2.48 -15.48 -19.07
CA GLU A 211 2.00 -14.44 -19.97
C GLU A 211 2.91 -14.32 -21.20
N ALA A 212 2.45 -13.62 -22.23
CA ALA A 212 3.21 -13.34 -23.44
C ALA A 212 3.39 -11.82 -23.58
N PRO A 213 4.38 -11.20 -22.91
CA PRO A 213 4.61 -9.76 -22.99
C PRO A 213 4.92 -9.31 -24.42
N SER A 214 4.27 -8.25 -24.89
CA SER A 214 4.50 -7.69 -26.22
C SER A 214 4.77 -6.17 -26.16
N PRO A 215 5.58 -5.61 -27.09
CA PRO A 215 5.87 -4.18 -27.12
C PRO A 215 4.63 -3.28 -27.20
N ASP A 216 3.57 -3.74 -27.87
CA ASP A 216 2.35 -2.96 -28.02
C ASP A 216 1.56 -2.82 -26.73
N GLN A 217 1.57 -3.85 -25.88
CA GLN A 217 1.00 -3.79 -24.52
C GLN A 217 1.69 -2.71 -23.67
N PHE A 218 3.03 -2.62 -23.73
CA PHE A 218 3.79 -1.60 -23.01
C PHE A 218 3.47 -0.18 -23.50
N ARG A 219 3.30 -0.01 -24.81
CA ARG A 219 2.90 1.29 -25.38
C ARG A 219 1.50 1.70 -24.95
N ALA A 220 0.54 0.76 -25.03
CA ALA A 220 -0.85 1.02 -24.65
C ALA A 220 -0.99 1.36 -23.16
N ALA A 221 -0.28 0.66 -22.26
CA ALA A 221 -0.31 0.87 -20.84
C ALA A 221 0.73 1.89 -20.31
N ALA A 222 1.44 2.61 -21.17
CA ALA A 222 2.61 3.44 -20.78
C ALA A 222 2.31 4.45 -19.68
N VAL A 223 1.16 5.14 -19.75
CA VAL A 223 0.75 6.13 -18.74
C VAL A 223 0.47 5.45 -17.39
N SER A 224 -0.25 4.33 -17.41
CA SER A 224 -0.54 3.53 -16.21
C SER A 224 0.74 2.99 -15.57
N ILE A 225 1.67 2.48 -16.38
CA ILE A 225 2.99 2.00 -15.93
C ILE A 225 3.79 3.15 -15.33
N ALA A 226 3.83 4.31 -15.98
CA ALA A 226 4.57 5.48 -15.49
C ALA A 226 4.04 5.97 -14.15
N TYR A 227 2.72 6.14 -14.03
CA TYR A 227 2.11 6.56 -12.78
C TYR A 227 2.30 5.53 -11.66
N CYS A 228 1.98 4.26 -11.93
CA CYS A 228 2.12 3.21 -10.94
C CYS A 228 3.58 2.91 -10.58
N GLY A 229 4.51 3.05 -11.52
CA GLY A 229 5.94 2.84 -11.28
C GLY A 229 6.55 3.95 -10.45
N ILE A 230 6.36 5.20 -10.82
CA ILE A 230 7.00 6.34 -10.14
C ILE A 230 6.22 6.72 -8.88
N MET A 231 4.93 7.02 -9.01
CA MET A 231 4.16 7.55 -7.88
C MET A 231 3.74 6.47 -6.90
N SER A 232 3.11 5.39 -7.36
CA SER A 232 2.64 4.33 -6.47
C SER A 232 3.79 3.49 -5.92
N SER A 233 4.63 2.91 -6.78
CA SER A 233 5.70 2.02 -6.35
C SER A 233 6.93 2.78 -5.83
N GLY A 234 7.38 3.82 -6.51
CA GLY A 234 8.56 4.59 -6.12
C GLY A 234 8.31 5.48 -4.90
N VAL A 235 7.34 6.38 -4.98
CA VAL A 235 7.08 7.38 -3.94
C VAL A 235 6.26 6.80 -2.80
N ALA A 236 5.05 6.25 -3.07
CA ALA A 236 4.11 5.89 -2.00
C ALA A 236 4.63 4.75 -1.11
N TYR A 237 5.20 3.68 -1.66
CA TYR A 237 5.80 2.62 -0.83
C TYR A 237 7.02 3.10 -0.04
N THR A 238 7.79 4.06 -0.56
CA THR A 238 8.86 4.69 0.21
C THR A 238 8.29 5.53 1.36
N LEU A 239 7.22 6.29 1.12
CA LEU A 239 6.48 7.00 2.18
C LEU A 239 5.89 6.05 3.21
N GLN A 240 5.39 4.88 2.79
CA GLN A 240 4.94 3.83 3.70
C GLN A 240 6.06 3.39 4.64
N ILE A 241 7.21 3.01 4.10
CA ILE A 241 8.34 2.52 4.90
C ILE A 241 8.84 3.59 5.88
N VAL A 242 8.98 4.84 5.40
CA VAL A 242 9.42 5.96 6.24
C VAL A 242 8.35 6.35 7.27
N GLY A 243 7.09 6.39 6.88
CA GLY A 243 5.96 6.76 7.73
C GLY A 243 5.63 5.70 8.79
N GLN A 244 5.84 4.41 8.48
CA GLN A 244 5.65 3.34 9.47
C GLN A 244 6.77 3.29 10.52
N LYS A 245 7.90 3.92 10.27
CA LYS A 245 9.02 3.92 11.21
C LYS A 245 8.59 4.52 12.55
N GLU A 246 8.66 3.71 13.61
CA GLU A 246 8.31 4.11 14.98
C GLU A 246 6.81 4.47 15.18
N LEU A 247 5.94 4.03 14.28
CA LEU A 247 4.49 4.18 14.41
C LEU A 247 3.88 2.81 14.75
N ASP A 248 2.81 2.83 15.58
CA ASP A 248 2.04 1.61 15.83
C ASP A 248 1.45 1.09 14.51
N PRO A 249 1.62 -0.22 14.18
CA PRO A 249 1.15 -0.77 12.91
C PRO A 249 -0.37 -0.67 12.73
N THR A 250 -1.16 -0.63 13.83
CA THR A 250 -2.62 -0.43 13.76
C THR A 250 -2.94 1.00 13.30
N ILE A 251 -2.22 2.00 13.84
CA ILE A 251 -2.38 3.39 13.41
C ILE A 251 -1.95 3.55 11.95
N ALA A 252 -0.87 2.87 11.57
CA ALA A 252 -0.39 2.89 10.19
C ALA A 252 -1.44 2.28 9.23
N SER A 253 -2.00 1.13 9.55
CA SER A 253 -3.03 0.48 8.73
C SER A 253 -4.31 1.30 8.62
N LEU A 254 -4.73 1.96 9.72
CA LEU A 254 -5.85 2.92 9.71
C LEU A 254 -5.61 4.09 8.76
N ALA A 255 -4.40 4.67 8.78
CA ALA A 255 -4.07 5.79 7.89
C ALA A 255 -4.04 5.35 6.42
N MET A 256 -3.49 4.17 6.14
CA MET A 256 -3.38 3.62 4.78
C MET A 256 -4.73 3.19 4.21
N CYS A 257 -5.69 2.70 5.02
CA CYS A 257 -7.00 2.28 4.51
C CYS A 257 -7.83 3.45 3.93
N LEU A 258 -7.42 4.72 4.14
CA LEU A 258 -7.97 5.87 3.41
C LEU A 258 -7.74 5.80 1.89
N GLU A 259 -6.92 4.88 1.40
CA GLU A 259 -6.81 4.65 -0.04
C GLU A 259 -8.16 4.40 -0.71
N SER A 260 -9.08 3.71 -0.02
CA SER A 260 -10.45 3.48 -0.51
C SER A 260 -11.26 4.76 -0.60
N VAL A 261 -11.09 5.69 0.35
CA VAL A 261 -11.74 7.01 0.32
C VAL A 261 -11.18 7.85 -0.83
N PHE A 262 -9.87 7.88 -0.98
CA PHE A 262 -9.23 8.62 -2.07
C PHE A 262 -9.51 7.99 -3.43
N SER A 263 -9.70 6.67 -3.52
CA SER A 263 -10.15 6.00 -4.74
C SER A 263 -11.56 6.45 -5.15
N ALA A 264 -12.49 6.51 -4.20
CA ALA A 264 -13.85 6.99 -4.46
C ALA A 264 -13.88 8.47 -4.88
N LEU A 265 -13.09 9.32 -4.21
CA LEU A 265 -12.95 10.73 -4.58
C LEU A 265 -12.31 10.90 -5.97
N ALA A 266 -11.33 10.08 -6.31
CA ALA A 266 -10.71 10.09 -7.64
C ALA A 266 -11.70 9.64 -8.73
N GLY A 267 -12.50 8.60 -8.47
CA GLY A 267 -13.59 8.17 -9.35
C GLY A 267 -14.60 9.31 -9.61
N TRP A 268 -15.01 9.99 -8.55
CA TRP A 268 -15.90 11.15 -8.66
C TRP A 268 -15.28 12.30 -9.48
N LEU A 269 -14.04 12.70 -9.18
CA LEU A 269 -13.40 13.86 -9.82
C LEU A 269 -12.89 13.59 -11.24
N ILE A 270 -12.38 12.36 -11.51
CA ILE A 270 -11.70 12.03 -12.77
C ILE A 270 -12.64 11.32 -13.73
N LEU A 271 -13.47 10.41 -13.23
CA LEU A 271 -14.37 9.58 -14.05
C LEU A 271 -15.81 10.12 -14.08
N GLY A 272 -16.11 11.19 -13.32
CA GLY A 272 -17.46 11.76 -13.25
C GLY A 272 -18.48 10.87 -12.53
N GLU A 273 -18.02 9.91 -11.74
CA GLU A 273 -18.88 9.04 -10.92
C GLU A 273 -19.62 9.89 -9.86
N THR A 274 -20.83 9.49 -9.49
CA THR A 274 -21.59 10.17 -8.43
C THR A 274 -21.38 9.49 -7.09
N LEU A 275 -21.06 10.26 -6.05
CA LEU A 275 -21.01 9.76 -4.68
C LEU A 275 -22.39 9.88 -4.04
N SER A 276 -22.94 8.78 -3.56
CA SER A 276 -24.18 8.75 -2.78
C SER A 276 -23.95 9.31 -1.36
N ALA A 277 -25.03 9.72 -0.70
CA ALA A 277 -24.96 10.15 0.70
C ALA A 277 -24.39 9.07 1.63
N THR A 278 -24.67 7.80 1.35
CA THR A 278 -24.15 6.66 2.10
C THR A 278 -22.64 6.52 1.95
N GLU A 279 -22.11 6.65 0.72
CA GLU A 279 -20.68 6.62 0.45
C GLU A 279 -19.96 7.80 1.11
N LEU A 280 -20.57 8.99 1.09
CA LEU A 280 -20.02 10.16 1.78
C LEU A 280 -19.99 9.97 3.31
N CYS A 281 -21.03 9.38 3.91
CA CYS A 281 -21.02 9.01 5.34
C CYS A 281 -19.89 8.02 5.64
N GLY A 282 -19.65 7.04 4.77
CA GLY A 282 -18.53 6.12 4.87
C GLY A 282 -17.17 6.83 4.90
N CYS A 283 -16.95 7.78 3.98
CA CYS A 283 -15.75 8.62 3.95
C CYS A 283 -15.55 9.38 5.27
N VAL A 284 -16.58 10.07 5.74
CA VAL A 284 -16.52 10.87 6.99
C VAL A 284 -16.20 9.98 8.19
N LEU A 285 -16.80 8.79 8.27
CA LEU A 285 -16.57 7.84 9.36
C LEU A 285 -15.12 7.33 9.37
N MET A 286 -14.54 7.00 8.20
CA MET A 286 -13.16 6.57 8.07
C MET A 286 -12.17 7.69 8.46
N PHE A 287 -12.36 8.91 7.97
CA PHE A 287 -11.55 10.06 8.38
C PHE A 287 -11.67 10.32 9.88
N GLY A 288 -12.89 10.29 10.43
CA GLY A 288 -13.14 10.45 11.86
C GLY A 288 -12.41 9.40 12.71
N ALA A 289 -12.41 8.15 12.28
CA ALA A 289 -11.70 7.06 12.95
C ALA A 289 -10.18 7.30 13.01
N ILE A 290 -9.59 7.80 11.91
CA ILE A 290 -8.16 8.12 11.89
C ILE A 290 -7.85 9.30 12.80
N VAL A 291 -8.61 10.38 12.73
CA VAL A 291 -8.43 11.53 13.63
C VAL A 291 -8.56 11.08 15.09
N ALA A 292 -9.57 10.28 15.40
CA ALA A 292 -9.77 9.74 16.75
C ALA A 292 -8.57 8.87 17.21
N SER A 293 -7.98 8.06 16.32
CA SER A 293 -6.82 7.23 16.65
C SER A 293 -5.58 8.04 17.04
N GLN A 294 -5.45 9.27 16.56
CA GLN A 294 -4.33 10.17 16.83
C GLN A 294 -4.46 10.93 18.16
N LEU A 295 -5.67 11.02 18.73
CA LEU A 295 -5.86 11.71 19.99
C LEU A 295 -5.20 10.93 21.15
N PRO A 296 -4.61 11.60 22.14
CA PRO A 296 -4.02 10.92 23.30
C PRO A 296 -5.10 10.16 24.07
N GLU A 297 -4.78 8.94 24.51
CA GLU A 297 -5.64 8.26 25.47
C GLU A 297 -5.57 9.01 26.80
N LYS A 298 -6.74 9.37 27.34
CA LYS A 298 -6.82 9.82 28.74
C LYS A 298 -6.31 8.65 29.60
N LYS A 299 -5.18 8.82 30.28
CA LYS A 299 -4.76 7.88 31.33
C LYS A 299 -5.93 7.77 32.27
N ARG A 300 -6.55 6.59 32.34
CA ARG A 300 -7.42 6.25 33.46
C ARG A 300 -6.52 6.22 34.68
N GLY A 301 -6.71 7.23 35.56
CA GLY A 301 -6.12 7.28 36.90
C GLY A 301 -6.63 6.16 37.78
#